data_36a61eca27839d206c5b73d313cb265f
#
_entry.id   36a61eca27839d206c5b73d313cb265f
#
_cell.length_a   1.000
_cell.length_b   1.000
_cell.length_c   1.000
_cell.angle_alpha   90.00
_cell.angle_beta   90.00
_cell.angle_gamma   90.00
#
_symmetry.space_group_name_H-M   'P 1'
#
loop_
_entity.id
_entity.type
_entity.pdbx_description
1 polymer ?
#
loop_
_entity_poly.entity_id
_entity_poly.type
_entity_poly.pdbx_seq_one_letter_code
_entity_poly.pdbx_strand_id
1 'polypeptide(L)'
;MSDTAKTALRVLGPELTDQLSWADAVAELRKGHMFPRASISDMLMPMADGELLSRSAAIIRLGAGTKSVTIRPNNPELSPPAPSVQGLFTLFDEDRGHPVALIDGALLTLWKTVADSLLEASYLAPKDAKSLAIIGTGPIAKGLLEGYVMLFPRLTDIRIWGRTREGLSLIHISEPTR
;
A
#
# COMPACT_ATOMS: atom_id res chain seq x y z
N MET A 1 11.25 41.43 -1.26
CA MET A 1 11.15 40.48 -0.15
C MET A 1 10.19 39.41 -0.60
N SER A 2 10.72 38.30 -1.08
CA SER A 2 9.92 37.19 -1.62
C SER A 2 9.31 36.43 -0.45
N ASP A 3 7.99 36.35 -0.44
CA ASP A 3 7.20 35.54 0.50
C ASP A 3 7.51 34.05 0.23
N THR A 4 8.45 33.52 0.98
CA THR A 4 8.73 32.09 1.01
C THR A 4 7.59 31.45 1.81
N ALA A 5 6.47 31.17 1.15
CA ALA A 5 5.44 30.33 1.71
C ALA A 5 6.12 29.01 2.15
N LYS A 6 6.35 28.84 3.46
CA LYS A 6 6.79 27.59 4.03
C LYS A 6 5.77 26.54 3.62
N THR A 7 6.13 25.66 2.70
CA THR A 7 5.30 24.49 2.40
C THR A 7 5.17 23.70 3.69
N ALA A 8 3.97 23.70 4.28
CA ALA A 8 3.72 23.02 5.53
C ALA A 8 3.89 21.51 5.30
N LEU A 9 4.64 20.85 6.18
CA LEU A 9 4.76 19.40 6.18
C LEU A 9 3.36 18.77 6.39
N ARG A 10 2.94 17.93 5.46
CA ARG A 10 1.66 17.23 5.53
C ARG A 10 1.86 15.89 6.22
N VAL A 11 1.00 15.56 7.17
CA VAL A 11 0.93 14.24 7.79
C VAL A 11 -0.31 13.54 7.26
N LEU A 12 -0.12 12.38 6.64
CA LEU A 12 -1.15 11.63 5.92
C LEU A 12 -1.28 10.25 6.55
N GLY A 13 -2.43 9.97 7.13
CA GLY A 13 -2.72 8.77 7.89
C GLY A 13 -3.95 8.01 7.39
N PRO A 14 -4.42 7.01 8.14
CA PRO A 14 -5.54 6.14 7.78
C PRO A 14 -6.86 6.88 7.50
N GLU A 15 -7.02 8.09 8.02
CA GLU A 15 -8.18 8.96 7.79
C GLU A 15 -8.39 9.32 6.29
N LEU A 16 -7.38 9.12 5.47
CA LEU A 16 -7.48 9.35 4.03
C LEU A 16 -8.10 8.18 3.26
N THR A 17 -8.27 7.02 3.89
CA THR A 17 -8.75 5.80 3.21
C THR A 17 -10.04 6.03 2.43
N ASP A 18 -10.99 6.76 3.02
CA ASP A 18 -12.29 7.04 2.39
C ASP A 18 -12.22 8.06 1.23
N GLN A 19 -11.07 8.72 1.06
CA GLN A 19 -10.81 9.67 -0.02
C GLN A 19 -10.05 9.05 -1.20
N LEU A 20 -9.62 7.80 -1.06
CA LEU A 20 -8.83 7.09 -2.05
C LEU A 20 -9.72 6.09 -2.81
N SER A 21 -9.40 5.85 -4.08
CA SER A 21 -10.03 4.80 -4.87
C SER A 21 -9.01 3.86 -5.51
N TRP A 22 -9.36 2.58 -5.64
CA TRP A 22 -8.49 1.61 -6.33
C TRP A 22 -8.23 1.99 -7.78
N ALA A 23 -9.22 2.59 -8.45
CA ALA A 23 -9.08 3.05 -9.82
C ALA A 23 -8.02 4.14 -9.96
N ASP A 24 -8.03 5.13 -9.07
CA ASP A 24 -7.04 6.21 -9.06
C ASP A 24 -5.66 5.69 -8.67
N ALA A 25 -5.58 4.82 -7.68
CA ALA A 25 -4.31 4.20 -7.26
C ALA A 25 -3.65 3.43 -8.42
N VAL A 26 -4.41 2.63 -9.16
CA VAL A 26 -3.92 1.91 -10.37
C VAL A 26 -3.50 2.88 -11.46
N ALA A 27 -4.28 3.95 -11.69
CA ALA A 27 -3.96 4.96 -12.69
C ALA A 27 -2.66 5.71 -12.36
N GLU A 28 -2.46 6.09 -11.10
CA GLU A 28 -1.24 6.77 -10.66
C GLU A 28 0.00 5.84 -10.70
N LEU A 29 -0.14 4.56 -10.33
CA LEU A 29 0.95 3.61 -10.51
C LEU A 29 1.32 3.41 -11.98
N ARG A 30 0.33 3.33 -12.87
CA ARG A 30 0.58 3.24 -14.32
C ARG A 30 1.37 4.45 -14.82
N LYS A 31 1.04 5.65 -14.39
CA LYS A 31 1.82 6.86 -14.68
C LYS A 31 3.23 6.77 -14.09
N GLY A 32 3.36 6.28 -12.85
CA GLY A 32 4.63 6.10 -12.18
C GLY A 32 5.60 5.20 -12.96
N HIS A 33 5.11 4.15 -13.58
CA HIS A 33 5.92 3.25 -14.43
C HIS A 33 6.41 3.89 -15.74
N MET A 34 5.88 5.04 -16.12
CA MET A 34 6.37 5.82 -17.29
C MET A 34 7.52 6.75 -16.94
N PHE A 35 7.83 6.95 -15.65
CA PHE A 35 8.97 7.76 -15.23
C PHE A 35 10.31 7.03 -15.43
N PRO A 36 11.43 7.76 -15.48
CA PRO A 36 12.75 7.15 -15.47
C PRO A 36 12.93 6.22 -14.28
N ARG A 37 13.79 5.22 -14.44
CA ARG A 37 14.09 4.27 -13.37
C ARG A 37 14.64 5.00 -12.16
N ALA A 38 14.07 4.72 -10.98
CA ALA A 38 14.56 5.27 -9.72
C ALA A 38 15.94 4.70 -9.36
N SER A 39 16.78 5.55 -8.76
CA SER A 39 17.93 5.10 -7.95
C SER A 39 17.39 4.60 -6.62
N ILE A 40 17.78 3.41 -6.20
CA ILE A 40 17.28 2.76 -4.97
C ILE A 40 18.44 2.39 -4.07
N SER A 41 18.27 2.60 -2.76
CA SER A 41 19.19 2.15 -1.73
C SER A 41 18.43 1.57 -0.55
N ASP A 42 18.84 0.41 -0.08
CA ASP A 42 18.26 -0.29 1.06
C ASP A 42 19.28 -0.40 2.19
N MET A 43 18.79 -0.27 3.42
CA MET A 43 19.54 -0.53 4.63
C MET A 43 18.68 -1.38 5.57
N LEU A 44 19.23 -2.48 6.03
CA LEU A 44 18.63 -3.35 7.02
C LEU A 44 19.52 -3.40 8.24
N MET A 45 19.01 -3.00 9.39
CA MET A 45 19.76 -2.99 10.65
C MET A 45 19.10 -3.92 11.66
N PRO A 46 19.84 -4.85 12.28
CA PRO A 46 19.32 -5.70 13.33
C PRO A 46 18.98 -4.87 14.57
N MET A 47 17.89 -5.25 15.24
CA MET A 47 17.46 -4.76 16.53
C MET A 47 17.36 -5.95 17.49
N ALA A 48 17.24 -5.70 18.80
CA ALA A 48 17.16 -6.79 19.80
C ALA A 48 16.05 -7.82 19.49
N ASP A 49 14.87 -7.32 19.03
CA ASP A 49 13.70 -8.16 18.75
C ASP A 49 13.14 -7.87 17.35
N GLY A 50 14.00 -7.85 16.34
CA GLY A 50 13.57 -7.57 14.98
C GLY A 50 14.58 -6.77 14.18
N GLU A 51 14.09 -6.01 13.21
CA GLU A 51 14.90 -5.28 12.25
C GLU A 51 14.33 -3.90 11.95
N LEU A 52 15.20 -2.94 11.64
CA LEU A 52 14.83 -1.66 11.02
C LEU A 52 15.23 -1.73 9.54
N LEU A 53 14.24 -1.68 8.66
CA LEU A 53 14.43 -1.55 7.22
C LEU A 53 14.23 -0.10 6.82
N SER A 54 15.21 0.49 6.13
CA SER A 54 15.07 1.77 5.45
C SER A 54 15.34 1.60 3.97
N ARG A 55 14.36 1.97 3.14
CA ARG A 55 14.43 1.94 1.68
C ARG A 55 14.24 3.34 1.14
N SER A 56 15.23 3.83 0.43
CA SER A 56 15.19 5.15 -0.21
C SER A 56 15.15 5.00 -1.72
N ALA A 57 14.42 5.88 -2.37
CA ALA A 57 14.36 5.97 -3.82
C ALA A 57 14.36 7.43 -4.26
N ALA A 58 15.03 7.70 -5.38
CA ALA A 58 15.02 9.02 -6.01
C ALA A 58 14.82 8.89 -7.52
N ILE A 59 13.99 9.76 -8.07
CA ILE A 59 13.79 9.91 -9.51
C ILE A 59 14.16 11.34 -9.87
N ILE A 60 15.12 11.50 -10.76
CA ILE A 60 15.61 12.81 -11.21
C ILE A 60 14.43 13.62 -11.76
N ARG A 61 14.31 14.87 -11.32
CA ARG A 61 13.23 15.82 -11.66
C ARG A 61 11.84 15.45 -11.17
N LEU A 62 11.73 14.51 -10.23
CA LEU A 62 10.46 14.15 -9.59
C LEU A 62 10.54 14.30 -8.07
N GLY A 63 11.68 13.93 -7.46
CA GLY A 63 11.88 13.98 -6.03
C GLY A 63 12.44 12.69 -5.44
N ALA A 64 12.45 12.61 -4.14
CA ALA A 64 12.98 11.47 -3.40
C ALA A 64 12.01 11.06 -2.29
N GLY A 65 12.11 9.80 -1.88
CA GLY A 65 11.34 9.32 -0.75
C GLY A 65 12.08 8.24 0.02
N THR A 66 11.79 8.15 1.31
CA THR A 66 12.34 7.12 2.19
C THR A 66 11.22 6.46 2.97
N LYS A 67 11.11 5.14 2.86
CA LYS A 67 10.28 4.30 3.72
C LYS A 67 11.14 3.74 4.84
N SER A 68 10.80 4.02 6.08
CA SER A 68 11.44 3.44 7.26
C SER A 68 10.42 2.65 8.05
N VAL A 69 10.71 1.36 8.28
CA VAL A 69 9.82 0.45 9.00
C VAL A 69 10.58 -0.40 9.98
N THR A 70 10.00 -0.64 11.14
CA THR A 70 10.44 -1.69 12.06
C THR A 70 9.69 -2.98 11.75
N ILE A 71 10.39 -4.09 11.77
CA ILE A 71 9.86 -5.44 11.59
C ILE A 71 10.04 -6.16 12.91
N ARG A 72 8.95 -6.43 13.62
CA ARG A 72 8.93 -7.09 14.93
C ARG A 72 7.97 -8.28 14.89
N PRO A 73 8.44 -9.48 14.54
CA PRO A 73 7.59 -10.66 14.32
C PRO A 73 6.72 -11.03 15.53
N ASN A 74 7.22 -10.79 16.73
CA ASN A 74 6.55 -11.18 17.98
C ASN A 74 5.53 -10.14 18.48
N ASN A 75 5.39 -8.98 17.84
CA ASN A 75 4.43 -7.96 18.25
C ASN A 75 2.97 -8.47 18.36
N PRO A 76 2.48 -9.38 17.49
CA PRO A 76 1.12 -9.92 17.64
C PRO A 76 0.89 -10.73 18.92
N GLU A 77 1.97 -11.22 19.57
CA GLU A 77 1.91 -11.99 20.82
C GLU A 77 1.93 -11.09 22.07
N LEU A 78 2.14 -9.78 21.89
CA LEU A 78 2.13 -8.83 23.00
C LEU A 78 0.72 -8.59 23.55
N SER A 79 0.66 -8.06 24.75
CA SER A 79 -0.59 -7.63 25.39
C SER A 79 -0.54 -6.13 25.72
N PRO A 80 -1.29 -5.27 25.03
CA PRO A 80 -2.12 -5.57 23.85
C PRO A 80 -1.30 -5.92 22.60
N PRO A 81 -1.88 -6.68 21.64
CA PRO A 81 -1.21 -7.01 20.40
C PRO A 81 -0.87 -5.75 19.58
N ALA A 82 0.26 -5.81 18.87
CA ALA A 82 0.71 -4.74 17.98
C ALA A 82 1.04 -5.29 16.58
N PRO A 83 0.97 -4.47 15.52
CA PRO A 83 1.38 -4.89 14.19
C PRO A 83 2.85 -5.28 14.13
N SER A 84 3.16 -6.35 13.39
CA SER A 84 4.55 -6.80 13.19
C SER A 84 5.40 -5.80 12.40
N VAL A 85 4.77 -5.02 11.52
CA VAL A 85 5.45 -4.02 10.68
C VAL A 85 4.81 -2.67 10.93
N GLN A 86 5.63 -1.70 11.34
CA GLN A 86 5.19 -0.33 11.62
C GLN A 86 6.22 0.65 11.08
N GLY A 87 5.78 1.78 10.57
CA GLY A 87 6.71 2.79 10.06
C GLY A 87 6.01 3.88 9.27
N LEU A 88 6.81 4.66 8.58
CA LEU A 88 6.34 5.78 7.79
C LEU A 88 7.15 5.94 6.50
N PHE A 89 6.59 6.73 5.58
CA PHE A 89 7.25 7.17 4.36
C PHE A 89 7.41 8.69 4.41
N THR A 90 8.62 9.16 4.16
CA THR A 90 8.91 10.59 4.00
C THR A 90 9.08 10.91 2.53
N LEU A 91 8.34 11.90 2.04
CA LEU A 91 8.46 12.42 0.67
C LEU A 91 9.20 13.76 0.69
N PHE A 92 10.16 13.94 -0.22
CA PHE A 92 10.92 15.16 -0.40
C PHE A 92 10.67 15.73 -1.79
N ASP A 93 10.52 17.05 -1.89
CA ASP A 93 10.44 17.73 -3.18
C ASP A 93 11.79 17.74 -3.91
N GLU A 94 11.76 17.86 -5.22
CA GLU A 94 12.97 17.91 -6.05
C GLU A 94 13.67 19.27 -6.03
N ASP A 95 12.89 20.35 -5.90
CA ASP A 95 13.44 21.70 -6.14
C ASP A 95 14.31 22.18 -5.00
N ARG A 96 13.93 21.91 -3.77
CA ARG A 96 14.60 22.42 -2.55
C ARG A 96 14.97 21.34 -1.55
N GLY A 97 14.55 20.08 -1.78
CA GLY A 97 14.79 18.98 -0.86
C GLY A 97 13.97 19.07 0.45
N HIS A 98 12.88 19.84 0.48
CA HIS A 98 12.04 19.90 1.66
C HIS A 98 11.29 18.59 1.88
N PRO A 99 11.14 18.12 3.13
CA PRO A 99 10.14 17.11 3.42
C PRO A 99 8.73 17.72 3.24
N VAL A 100 7.97 17.20 2.29
CA VAL A 100 6.63 17.70 1.95
C VAL A 100 5.51 16.86 2.53
N ALA A 101 5.78 15.57 2.81
CA ALA A 101 4.81 14.71 3.44
C ALA A 101 5.46 13.62 4.30
N LEU A 102 4.79 13.27 5.40
CA LEU A 102 4.94 12.04 6.15
C LEU A 102 3.69 11.20 5.95
N ILE A 103 3.85 9.97 5.46
CA ILE A 103 2.73 9.09 5.13
C ILE A 103 2.79 7.86 6.02
N ASP A 104 1.65 7.48 6.61
CA ASP A 104 1.54 6.24 7.38
C ASP A 104 2.00 5.03 6.55
N GLY A 105 2.89 4.22 7.13
CA GLY A 105 3.51 3.11 6.42
C GLY A 105 2.55 1.95 6.14
N ALA A 106 1.55 1.74 7.00
CA ALA A 106 0.53 0.70 6.80
C ALA A 106 -0.44 1.10 5.70
N LEU A 107 -0.91 2.35 5.72
CA LEU A 107 -1.74 2.93 4.65
C LEU A 107 -1.04 2.79 3.29
N LEU A 108 0.18 3.31 3.17
CA LEU A 108 0.94 3.25 1.92
C LEU A 108 1.17 1.83 1.45
N THR A 109 1.50 0.91 2.38
CA THR A 109 1.76 -0.50 2.04
C THR A 109 0.50 -1.17 1.50
N LEU A 110 -0.65 -0.94 2.14
CA LEU A 110 -1.93 -1.48 1.68
C LEU A 110 -2.24 -1.00 0.26
N TRP A 111 -2.29 0.30 0.06
CA TRP A 111 -2.69 0.90 -1.21
C TRP A 111 -1.74 0.56 -2.34
N LYS A 112 -0.43 0.68 -2.11
CA LYS A 112 0.59 0.34 -3.11
C LYS A 112 0.53 -1.14 -3.49
N THR A 113 0.46 -2.05 -2.52
CA THR A 113 0.54 -3.49 -2.78
C THR A 113 -0.68 -4.01 -3.52
N VAL A 114 -1.86 -3.56 -3.13
CA VAL A 114 -3.11 -3.92 -3.82
C VAL A 114 -3.13 -3.33 -5.23
N ALA A 115 -2.82 -2.05 -5.37
CA ALA A 115 -2.85 -1.39 -6.67
C ALA A 115 -1.82 -1.95 -7.65
N ASP A 116 -0.61 -2.38 -7.21
CA ASP A 116 0.35 -3.11 -8.04
C ASP A 116 -0.28 -4.40 -8.60
N SER A 117 -0.86 -5.21 -7.72
CA SER A 117 -1.49 -6.47 -8.12
C SER A 117 -2.64 -6.26 -9.10
N LEU A 118 -3.44 -5.21 -8.91
CA LEU A 118 -4.52 -4.84 -9.83
C LEU A 118 -3.97 -4.36 -11.17
N LEU A 119 -2.91 -3.56 -11.16
CA LEU A 119 -2.26 -3.08 -12.38
C LEU A 119 -1.71 -4.24 -13.19
N GLU A 120 -0.98 -5.16 -12.57
CA GLU A 120 -0.46 -6.37 -13.20
C GLU A 120 -1.58 -7.24 -13.78
N ALA A 121 -2.63 -7.50 -13.00
CA ALA A 121 -3.78 -8.27 -13.45
C ALA A 121 -4.51 -7.59 -14.62
N SER A 122 -4.52 -6.27 -14.69
CA SER A 122 -5.12 -5.53 -15.81
C SER A 122 -4.47 -5.86 -17.16
N TYR A 123 -3.21 -6.31 -17.15
CA TYR A 123 -2.46 -6.72 -18.34
C TYR A 123 -2.44 -8.23 -18.56
N LEU A 124 -2.38 -9.01 -17.49
CA LEU A 124 -2.06 -10.43 -17.55
C LEU A 124 -3.30 -11.33 -17.42
N ALA A 125 -4.33 -10.91 -16.70
CA ALA A 125 -5.51 -11.74 -16.50
C ALA A 125 -6.47 -11.70 -17.71
N PRO A 126 -7.22 -12.79 -17.97
CA PRO A 126 -8.27 -12.80 -18.97
C PRO A 126 -9.33 -11.71 -18.68
N LYS A 127 -9.71 -10.94 -19.70
CA LYS A 127 -10.67 -9.82 -19.55
C LYS A 127 -12.07 -10.28 -19.15
N ASP A 128 -12.40 -11.54 -19.40
CA ASP A 128 -13.66 -12.19 -19.07
C ASP A 128 -13.54 -13.15 -17.89
N ALA A 129 -12.53 -12.97 -17.04
CA ALA A 129 -12.34 -13.79 -15.84
C ALA A 129 -13.62 -13.86 -15.02
N LYS A 130 -14.01 -15.11 -14.63
CA LYS A 130 -15.21 -15.39 -13.86
C LYS A 130 -14.91 -15.89 -12.44
N SER A 131 -13.70 -16.34 -12.21
CA SER A 131 -13.29 -16.92 -10.94
C SER A 131 -12.09 -16.17 -10.37
N LEU A 132 -12.10 -15.96 -9.05
CA LEU A 132 -11.04 -15.38 -8.26
C LEU A 132 -10.77 -16.26 -7.05
N ALA A 133 -9.51 -16.58 -6.79
CA ALA A 133 -9.08 -17.22 -5.55
C ALA A 133 -8.12 -16.29 -4.79
N ILE A 134 -8.41 -16.04 -3.52
CA ILE A 134 -7.56 -15.25 -2.62
C ILE A 134 -7.09 -16.14 -1.48
N ILE A 135 -5.78 -16.20 -1.25
CA ILE A 135 -5.18 -16.93 -0.15
C ILE A 135 -4.70 -15.92 0.89
N GLY A 136 -5.40 -15.89 2.03
CA GLY A 136 -5.18 -14.95 3.12
C GLY A 136 -6.45 -14.23 3.53
N THR A 137 -6.44 -13.65 4.74
CA THR A 137 -7.60 -12.97 5.35
C THR A 137 -7.21 -11.63 6.00
N GLY A 138 -6.02 -11.13 5.70
CA GLY A 138 -5.54 -9.85 6.22
C GLY A 138 -6.05 -8.64 5.41
N PRO A 139 -5.65 -7.41 5.79
CA PRO A 139 -6.05 -6.18 5.12
C PRO A 139 -5.77 -6.18 3.60
N ILE A 140 -4.65 -6.76 3.18
CA ILE A 140 -4.31 -6.88 1.76
C ILE A 140 -5.34 -7.75 1.02
N ALA A 141 -5.76 -8.89 1.62
CA ALA A 141 -6.77 -9.77 1.00
C ALA A 141 -8.10 -9.06 0.81
N LYS A 142 -8.52 -8.24 1.79
CA LYS A 142 -9.71 -7.40 1.69
C LYS A 142 -9.58 -6.38 0.54
N GLY A 143 -8.49 -5.63 0.50
CA GLY A 143 -8.25 -4.66 -0.58
C GLY A 143 -8.17 -5.31 -1.96
N LEU A 144 -7.55 -6.50 -2.07
CA LEU A 144 -7.52 -7.27 -3.31
C LEU A 144 -8.93 -7.69 -3.74
N LEU A 145 -9.78 -8.15 -2.82
CA LEU A 145 -11.16 -8.51 -3.13
C LEU A 145 -11.91 -7.31 -3.72
N GLU A 146 -11.89 -6.18 -3.02
CA GLU A 146 -12.55 -4.94 -3.46
C GLU A 146 -12.05 -4.50 -4.84
N GLY A 147 -10.73 -4.45 -5.01
CA GLY A 147 -10.11 -4.01 -6.26
C GLY A 147 -10.35 -4.96 -7.43
N TYR A 148 -10.31 -6.28 -7.22
CA TYR A 148 -10.58 -7.25 -8.29
C TYR A 148 -12.05 -7.26 -8.70
N VAL A 149 -12.99 -7.11 -7.78
CA VAL A 149 -14.42 -6.98 -8.11
C VAL A 149 -14.67 -5.72 -8.95
N MET A 150 -14.01 -4.60 -8.62
CA MET A 150 -14.07 -3.38 -9.43
C MET A 150 -13.45 -3.60 -10.82
N LEU A 151 -12.29 -4.27 -10.90
CA LEU A 151 -11.53 -4.43 -12.16
C LEU A 151 -12.13 -5.46 -13.11
N PHE A 152 -12.75 -6.53 -12.57
CA PHE A 152 -13.32 -7.66 -13.31
C PHE A 152 -14.80 -7.84 -12.98
N PRO A 153 -15.71 -7.07 -13.59
CA PRO A 153 -17.14 -7.07 -13.24
C PRO A 153 -17.88 -8.37 -13.63
N ARG A 154 -17.20 -9.32 -14.30
CA ARG A 154 -17.73 -10.64 -14.63
C ARG A 154 -17.39 -11.72 -13.62
N LEU A 155 -16.72 -11.39 -12.52
CA LEU A 155 -16.44 -12.33 -11.45
C LEU A 155 -17.76 -12.82 -10.81
N THR A 156 -17.97 -14.13 -10.81
CA THR A 156 -19.13 -14.79 -10.24
C THR A 156 -18.80 -15.89 -9.23
N ASP A 157 -17.53 -16.36 -9.23
CA ASP A 157 -17.03 -17.38 -8.30
C ASP A 157 -15.81 -16.80 -7.56
N ILE A 158 -16.02 -16.39 -6.31
CA ILE A 158 -14.96 -15.83 -5.47
C ILE A 158 -14.70 -16.77 -4.31
N ARG A 159 -13.47 -17.24 -4.19
CA ARG A 159 -13.05 -18.17 -3.15
C ARG A 159 -11.94 -17.56 -2.32
N ILE A 160 -12.16 -17.51 -1.01
CA ILE A 160 -11.18 -16.99 -0.05
C ILE A 160 -10.79 -18.11 0.89
N TRP A 161 -9.49 -18.35 1.00
CA TRP A 161 -8.95 -19.33 1.92
C TRP A 161 -8.18 -18.64 3.05
N GLY A 162 -8.41 -19.07 4.29
CA GLY A 162 -7.72 -18.61 5.49
C GLY A 162 -7.46 -19.75 6.47
N ARG A 163 -6.50 -19.57 7.37
CA ARG A 163 -6.16 -20.57 8.39
C ARG A 163 -7.23 -20.73 9.46
N THR A 164 -8.01 -19.70 9.73
CA THR A 164 -9.05 -19.69 10.78
C THR A 164 -10.38 -19.19 10.21
N ARG A 165 -11.48 -19.65 10.82
CA ARG A 165 -12.83 -19.18 10.47
C ARG A 165 -13.07 -17.72 10.88
N GLU A 166 -12.49 -17.31 12.00
CA GLU A 166 -12.58 -15.92 12.46
C GLU A 166 -11.97 -14.96 11.44
N GLY A 167 -10.79 -15.33 10.87
CA GLY A 167 -10.17 -14.53 9.82
C GLY A 167 -11.07 -14.37 8.58
N LEU A 168 -11.83 -15.41 8.22
CA LEU A 168 -12.77 -15.35 7.08
C LEU A 168 -13.96 -14.46 7.37
N SER A 169 -14.46 -14.39 8.61
CA SER A 169 -15.59 -13.56 9.00
C SER A 169 -15.29 -12.05 8.92
N LEU A 170 -14.02 -11.66 8.91
CA LEU A 170 -13.60 -10.25 8.78
C LEU A 170 -13.68 -9.73 7.33
N ILE A 171 -13.82 -10.63 6.36
CA ILE A 171 -13.99 -10.27 4.95
C ILE A 171 -15.49 -10.31 4.64
N HIS A 172 -16.24 -9.29 5.05
CA HIS A 172 -17.63 -9.14 4.69
C HIS A 172 -17.74 -8.78 3.20
N ILE A 173 -18.21 -9.73 2.41
CA ILE A 173 -18.71 -9.45 1.06
C ILE A 173 -20.13 -8.93 1.27
N SER A 174 -20.36 -7.63 1.08
CA SER A 174 -21.72 -7.15 0.82
C SER A 174 -22.14 -7.77 -0.51
N GLU A 175 -23.17 -8.62 -0.48
CA GLU A 175 -23.73 -9.18 -1.71
C GLU A 175 -24.04 -8.05 -2.69
N PRO A 176 -23.67 -8.18 -3.98
CA PRO A 176 -24.06 -7.19 -4.96
C PRO A 176 -25.60 -7.16 -4.97
N THR A 177 -26.15 -6.01 -4.64
CA THR A 177 -27.59 -5.74 -4.81
C THR A 177 -27.94 -6.01 -6.28
N ARG A 178 -28.82 -6.99 -6.50
CA ARG A 178 -29.37 -7.35 -7.82
C ARG A 178 -30.20 -6.21 -8.39
#